data_47f191b76c50f3072789de6c84a41a6b
#
_entry.id   47f191b76c50f3072789de6c84a41a6b
#
_cell.length_a   1.000
_cell.length_b   1.000
_cell.length_c   1.000
_cell.angle_alpha   90.00
_cell.angle_beta   90.00
_cell.angle_gamma   90.00
#
_symmetry.space_group_name_H-M   'P 1'
#
loop_
_entity.id
_entity.type
_entity.pdbx_description
1 polymer ?
#
loop_
_entity_poly.entity_id
_entity_poly.type
_entity_poly.pdbx_seq_one_letter_code
_entity_poly.pdbx_strand_id
1 'polypeptide(L)'
;MRKFLDTSSLVTYQTGTYQGKYDWINNIGKELYFEYDDISGYIKIIDYVKDIPYGRITLQYKDIITTTHTPALLHLKVPRLFHKEKQKRRYDYNVGDIIHKFNDTLKITKQIRIDYDNSSARGYEIECMDCHYTYETREERISTCPVCGKKSSYSERFVYSILKQSNVNFIPQMEFDWLPIRYYDTYLPDYNAIIEIHGEQHYKPTNLNKNQTPEETYKNTVEADKLKYDIAISNGLDYYIINASDKDKLFQEAKNILTFIDFTSVSELECEKFANYKNIKQACELWNQGCDTEEICNKLNKSLQTVQHKLRLGNKYNMCIYDKHINMSNAQKLRMKNTDYNHPKYCKPVKCITTGKVFNSIKEATEFYSIKNKTGISDCLSGKCKTCGKDPITQEPLRWEYFNENEETL
;
A
#
# COMPACT_ATOMS: atom_id res chain seq x y z
N MET A 1 3.68 28.35 -19.94
CA MET A 1 5.06 28.74 -20.30
C MET A 1 5.02 29.26 -21.73
N ARG A 2 5.08 30.59 -21.90
CA ARG A 2 5.02 31.24 -23.23
C ARG A 2 6.44 31.39 -23.75
N LYS A 3 6.73 30.81 -24.92
CA LYS A 3 8.07 30.89 -25.56
C LYS A 3 7.86 31.30 -27.00
N PHE A 4 8.44 32.40 -27.38
CA PHE A 4 8.42 32.91 -28.75
C PHE A 4 9.81 33.40 -29.15
N LEU A 5 10.28 33.00 -30.32
CA LEU A 5 11.50 33.51 -30.95
C LEU A 5 11.14 34.01 -32.37
N ASP A 6 11.38 35.27 -32.63
CA ASP A 6 11.23 35.81 -33.97
C ASP A 6 12.43 35.43 -34.85
N THR A 7 12.18 34.57 -35.80
CA THR A 7 13.17 34.11 -36.75
C THR A 7 13.03 34.75 -38.14
N SER A 8 12.13 35.70 -38.30
CA SER A 8 11.81 36.32 -39.58
C SER A 8 12.99 37.02 -40.24
N SER A 9 13.92 37.54 -39.44
CA SER A 9 15.14 38.23 -39.91
C SER A 9 16.27 37.28 -40.33
N LEU A 10 16.13 35.96 -40.05
CA LEU A 10 17.19 35.00 -40.36
C LEU A 10 17.26 34.72 -41.85
N VAL A 11 18.51 34.79 -42.41
CA VAL A 11 18.82 34.36 -43.76
C VAL A 11 18.78 32.86 -43.88
N THR A 12 18.16 32.37 -44.94
CA THR A 12 18.14 30.96 -45.31
C THR A 12 18.90 30.73 -46.59
N TYR A 13 19.41 29.53 -46.81
CA TYR A 13 20.03 29.14 -48.09
C TYR A 13 18.98 29.20 -49.17
N GLN A 14 19.29 29.91 -50.25
CA GLN A 14 18.35 30.11 -51.38
C GLN A 14 18.40 28.98 -52.40
N THR A 15 19.49 28.26 -52.49
CA THR A 15 19.72 27.17 -53.45
C THR A 15 20.52 26.03 -52.85
N GLY A 16 20.55 24.87 -53.51
CA GLY A 16 21.34 23.73 -53.16
C GLY A 16 20.72 22.79 -52.11
N THR A 17 21.47 21.85 -51.61
CA THR A 17 21.08 20.79 -50.70
C THR A 17 20.50 21.32 -49.36
N TYR A 18 20.81 22.53 -48.97
CA TYR A 18 20.36 23.19 -47.73
C TYR A 18 19.29 24.24 -47.97
N GLN A 19 18.69 24.32 -49.15
CA GLN A 19 17.62 25.29 -49.46
C GLN A 19 16.53 25.32 -48.40
N GLY A 20 16.17 26.48 -47.91
CA GLY A 20 15.17 26.71 -46.88
C GLY A 20 15.65 26.50 -45.43
N LYS A 21 16.88 26.00 -45.22
CA LYS A 21 17.50 25.91 -43.87
C LYS A 21 18.20 27.24 -43.55
N TYR A 22 18.29 27.56 -42.26
CA TYR A 22 19.00 28.76 -41.80
C TYR A 22 20.50 28.71 -42.14
N ASP A 23 20.99 29.76 -42.75
CA ASP A 23 22.43 29.97 -43.01
C ASP A 23 23.06 30.67 -41.80
N TRP A 24 23.44 29.87 -40.80
CA TRP A 24 23.94 30.37 -39.52
C TRP A 24 25.18 31.23 -39.62
N ILE A 25 26.03 30.99 -40.61
CA ILE A 25 27.27 31.77 -40.86
C ILE A 25 26.85 33.21 -41.26
N ASN A 26 25.93 33.34 -42.20
CA ASN A 26 25.48 34.66 -42.69
C ASN A 26 24.44 35.32 -41.71
N ASN A 27 24.14 34.67 -40.60
CA ASN A 27 23.33 35.23 -39.53
C ASN A 27 24.14 35.70 -38.31
N ILE A 28 25.48 35.54 -38.29
CA ILE A 28 26.35 36.09 -37.25
C ILE A 28 26.18 37.62 -37.19
N GLY A 29 26.07 38.15 -35.99
CA GLY A 29 25.85 39.60 -35.75
C GLY A 29 24.39 40.00 -35.66
N LYS A 30 23.42 39.16 -36.10
CA LYS A 30 22.01 39.46 -36.03
C LYS A 30 21.47 39.36 -34.63
N GLU A 31 20.41 40.12 -34.36
CA GLU A 31 19.63 40.14 -33.15
C GLU A 31 18.26 39.56 -33.41
N LEU A 32 17.82 38.64 -32.55
CA LEU A 32 16.53 37.97 -32.65
C LEU A 32 15.67 38.37 -31.45
N TYR A 33 14.48 38.88 -31.68
CA TYR A 33 13.54 39.16 -30.62
C TYR A 33 13.03 37.85 -30.01
N PHE A 34 12.93 37.81 -28.69
CA PHE A 34 12.38 36.66 -27.98
C PHE A 34 11.43 37.09 -26.85
N GLU A 35 10.49 36.21 -26.53
CA GLU A 35 9.72 36.21 -25.29
C GLU A 35 9.89 34.88 -24.60
N TYR A 36 10.24 34.93 -23.33
CA TYR A 36 10.45 33.73 -22.49
C TYR A 36 9.87 33.96 -21.10
N ASP A 37 8.65 33.45 -20.86
CA ASP A 37 7.83 33.72 -19.67
C ASP A 37 7.62 35.22 -19.41
N ASP A 38 8.34 35.77 -18.45
CA ASP A 38 8.30 37.18 -17.98
C ASP A 38 9.45 38.02 -18.53
N ILE A 39 10.30 37.45 -19.40
CA ILE A 39 11.48 38.10 -19.97
C ILE A 39 11.28 38.27 -21.48
N SER A 40 11.56 39.44 -21.98
CA SER A 40 11.64 39.68 -23.40
C SER A 40 12.87 40.53 -23.74
N GLY A 41 13.28 40.51 -25.00
CA GLY A 41 14.42 41.28 -25.46
C GLY A 41 15.02 40.72 -26.74
N TYR A 42 16.30 41.01 -26.97
CA TYR A 42 16.99 40.60 -28.17
C TYR A 42 18.19 39.72 -27.83
N ILE A 43 18.31 38.56 -28.48
CA ILE A 43 19.47 37.66 -28.43
C ILE A 43 20.34 37.93 -29.63
N LYS A 44 21.61 38.24 -29.41
CA LYS A 44 22.58 38.44 -30.51
C LYS A 44 23.31 37.14 -30.81
N ILE A 45 23.43 36.82 -32.09
CA ILE A 45 24.26 35.70 -32.58
C ILE A 45 25.69 36.18 -32.65
N ILE A 46 26.59 35.62 -31.85
CA ILE A 46 27.99 36.05 -31.80
C ILE A 46 28.89 35.24 -32.72
N ASP A 47 28.65 33.93 -32.76
CA ASP A 47 29.46 33.00 -33.51
C ASP A 47 28.71 31.73 -33.88
N TYR A 48 29.18 31.03 -34.92
CA TYR A 48 28.64 29.73 -35.31
C TYR A 48 29.73 28.80 -35.79
N VAL A 49 29.79 27.59 -35.25
CA VAL A 49 30.68 26.52 -35.65
C VAL A 49 29.87 25.34 -36.16
N LYS A 50 30.13 24.91 -37.40
CA LYS A 50 29.51 23.73 -37.97
C LYS A 50 30.03 22.47 -37.26
N ASP A 51 29.13 21.75 -36.59
CA ASP A 51 29.45 20.55 -35.84
C ASP A 51 28.41 19.46 -36.15
N ILE A 52 28.72 18.19 -35.93
CA ILE A 52 27.85 17.04 -36.19
C ILE A 52 27.33 16.53 -34.85
N PRO A 53 26.02 16.22 -34.72
CA PRO A 53 24.94 16.30 -35.73
C PRO A 53 24.30 17.70 -35.85
N TYR A 54 24.59 18.62 -34.93
CA TYR A 54 23.98 19.98 -34.89
C TYR A 54 25.09 21.03 -34.71
N GLY A 55 25.03 22.12 -35.50
CA GLY A 55 26.00 23.21 -35.34
C GLY A 55 25.92 23.86 -33.95
N ARG A 56 27.05 24.31 -33.44
CA ARG A 56 27.15 25.08 -32.21
C ARG A 56 27.06 26.58 -32.50
N ILE A 57 26.23 27.27 -31.75
CA ILE A 57 25.95 28.70 -31.87
C ILE A 57 26.28 29.40 -30.55
N THR A 58 27.05 30.50 -30.63
CA THR A 58 27.33 31.34 -29.47
C THR A 58 26.38 32.53 -29.47
N LEU A 59 25.71 32.73 -28.36
CA LEU A 59 24.65 33.70 -28.19
C LEU A 59 24.99 34.68 -27.06
N GLN A 60 24.59 35.93 -27.21
CA GLN A 60 24.70 36.95 -26.18
C GLN A 60 23.30 37.52 -25.85
N TYR A 61 23.02 37.66 -24.59
CA TYR A 61 21.90 38.45 -24.07
C TYR A 61 22.40 39.28 -22.90
N LYS A 62 22.36 40.61 -23.03
CA LYS A 62 22.98 41.54 -22.07
C LYS A 62 24.48 41.19 -21.91
N ASP A 63 24.93 40.97 -20.70
CA ASP A 63 26.31 40.62 -20.31
C ASP A 63 26.63 39.12 -20.36
N ILE A 64 25.61 38.28 -20.66
CA ILE A 64 25.82 36.82 -20.69
C ILE A 64 26.09 36.34 -22.10
N ILE A 65 27.16 35.58 -22.22
CA ILE A 65 27.53 34.84 -23.44
C ILE A 65 27.43 33.35 -23.13
N THR A 66 26.77 32.59 -24.01
CA THR A 66 26.67 31.13 -23.88
C THR A 66 26.73 30.47 -25.25
N THR A 67 27.32 29.26 -25.29
CA THR A 67 27.36 28.44 -26.49
C THR A 67 26.38 27.27 -26.33
N THR A 68 25.58 27.02 -27.37
CA THR A 68 24.59 25.94 -27.40
C THR A 68 24.46 25.36 -28.80
N HIS A 69 23.62 24.37 -29.01
CA HIS A 69 23.29 23.84 -30.33
C HIS A 69 22.13 24.62 -30.97
N THR A 70 22.15 24.76 -32.31
CA THR A 70 21.12 25.51 -33.03
C THR A 70 19.67 25.11 -32.74
N PRO A 71 19.31 23.82 -32.58
CA PRO A 71 17.94 23.47 -32.17
C PRO A 71 17.56 23.97 -30.76
N ALA A 72 18.54 24.10 -29.85
CA ALA A 72 18.25 24.64 -28.50
C ALA A 72 17.92 26.13 -28.55
N LEU A 73 18.51 26.92 -29.44
CA LEU A 73 18.12 28.29 -29.69
C LEU A 73 16.70 28.35 -30.25
N LEU A 74 16.40 27.61 -31.32
CA LEU A 74 15.11 27.66 -32.02
C LEU A 74 13.94 27.28 -31.10
N HIS A 75 14.19 26.46 -30.10
CA HIS A 75 13.19 26.08 -29.07
C HIS A 75 13.32 26.86 -27.77
N LEU A 76 14.16 27.91 -27.73
CA LEU A 76 14.48 28.68 -26.51
C LEU A 76 14.84 27.78 -25.30
N LYS A 77 15.56 26.69 -25.54
CA LYS A 77 16.08 25.79 -24.49
C LYS A 77 17.48 26.26 -24.02
N VAL A 78 17.58 27.54 -23.68
CA VAL A 78 18.84 28.24 -23.32
C VAL A 78 18.71 28.95 -21.95
N PRO A 79 18.38 28.23 -20.87
CA PRO A 79 18.07 28.84 -19.56
C PRO A 79 19.25 29.63 -18.96
N ARG A 80 20.49 29.25 -19.27
CA ARG A 80 21.69 29.97 -18.80
C ARG A 80 21.79 31.39 -19.37
N LEU A 81 21.28 31.59 -20.58
CA LEU A 81 21.28 32.90 -21.25
C LEU A 81 20.38 33.91 -20.53
N PHE A 82 19.38 33.45 -19.81
CA PHE A 82 18.36 34.29 -19.15
C PHE A 82 18.56 34.41 -17.63
N HIS A 83 19.74 34.11 -17.10
CA HIS A 83 20.00 34.00 -15.66
C HIS A 83 19.01 33.06 -14.92
N LYS A 84 18.19 32.35 -15.64
CA LYS A 84 17.40 31.29 -15.03
C LYS A 84 18.38 30.15 -14.82
N GLU A 85 19.00 30.11 -13.63
CA GLU A 85 19.61 28.87 -13.16
C GLU A 85 18.62 27.75 -13.47
N LYS A 86 19.12 26.61 -14.01
CA LYS A 86 18.30 25.39 -13.99
C LYS A 86 17.70 25.39 -12.60
N GLN A 87 16.38 25.61 -12.48
CA GLN A 87 15.73 25.41 -11.20
C GLN A 87 16.25 24.06 -10.74
N LYS A 88 17.07 24.05 -9.69
CA LYS A 88 17.47 22.79 -9.07
C LYS A 88 16.16 22.07 -8.88
N ARG A 89 15.92 21.02 -9.67
CA ARG A 89 14.66 20.30 -9.64
C ARG A 89 14.46 20.01 -8.16
N ARG A 90 13.48 20.68 -7.54
CA ARG A 90 13.17 20.49 -6.14
C ARG A 90 12.71 19.05 -5.99
N TYR A 91 12.99 18.48 -4.87
CA TYR A 91 12.38 17.22 -4.47
C TYR A 91 10.86 17.38 -4.51
N ASP A 92 10.15 16.36 -4.96
CA ASP A 92 8.67 16.38 -5.04
C ASP A 92 8.05 16.31 -3.64
N TYR A 93 8.78 15.75 -2.66
CA TYR A 93 8.37 15.62 -1.26
C TYR A 93 9.39 16.21 -0.31
N ASN A 94 8.90 16.75 0.83
CA ASN A 94 9.73 17.26 1.91
C ASN A 94 9.93 16.19 2.99
N VAL A 95 10.97 16.36 3.80
CA VAL A 95 11.16 15.55 5.01
C VAL A 95 9.96 15.74 5.95
N GLY A 96 9.37 14.66 6.42
CA GLY A 96 8.16 14.64 7.23
C GLY A 96 6.87 14.41 6.45
N ASP A 97 6.86 14.55 5.12
CA ASP A 97 5.68 14.31 4.30
C ASP A 97 5.23 12.84 4.41
N ILE A 98 3.91 12.65 4.46
CA ILE A 98 3.28 11.35 4.46
C ILE A 98 2.68 11.09 3.08
N ILE A 99 3.06 9.98 2.46
CA ILE A 99 2.62 9.57 1.14
C ILE A 99 1.75 8.31 1.28
N HIS A 100 0.58 8.33 0.66
CA HIS A 100 -0.26 7.15 0.55
C HIS A 100 -0.09 6.54 -0.85
N LYS A 101 0.46 5.33 -0.91
CA LYS A 101 0.65 4.57 -2.16
C LYS A 101 0.01 3.19 -2.02
N PHE A 102 -0.99 2.92 -2.87
CA PHE A 102 -1.83 1.72 -2.78
C PHE A 102 -2.49 1.59 -1.40
N ASN A 103 -2.03 0.77 -0.51
CA ASN A 103 -2.53 0.66 0.88
C ASN A 103 -1.41 0.88 1.89
N ASP A 104 -0.31 1.49 1.47
CA ASP A 104 0.83 1.79 2.32
C ASP A 104 0.82 3.25 2.73
N THR A 105 1.15 3.50 3.98
CA THR A 105 1.42 4.83 4.51
C THR A 105 2.93 4.96 4.70
N LEU A 106 3.55 5.85 3.91
CA LEU A 106 4.98 6.01 3.81
C LEU A 106 5.36 7.41 4.30
N LYS A 107 6.36 7.53 5.15
CA LYS A 107 6.88 8.81 5.65
C LYS A 107 8.25 9.08 5.06
N ILE A 108 8.45 10.25 4.50
CA ILE A 108 9.77 10.70 4.04
C ILE A 108 10.60 11.08 5.27
N THR A 109 11.69 10.35 5.51
CA THR A 109 12.59 10.60 6.64
C THR A 109 13.78 11.45 6.22
N LYS A 110 14.23 11.33 4.95
CA LYS A 110 15.39 12.07 4.44
C LYS A 110 15.32 12.24 2.93
N GLN A 111 15.83 13.35 2.43
CA GLN A 111 16.14 13.57 1.02
C GLN A 111 17.59 13.17 0.78
N ILE A 112 17.82 12.30 -0.21
CA ILE A 112 19.14 11.74 -0.52
C ILE A 112 19.47 11.86 -1.99
N ARG A 113 20.75 11.63 -2.32
CA ARG A 113 21.22 11.41 -3.70
C ARG A 113 21.65 9.96 -3.80
N ILE A 114 21.17 9.29 -4.83
CA ILE A 114 21.55 7.90 -5.14
C ILE A 114 22.46 7.95 -6.36
N ASP A 115 23.72 7.57 -6.17
CA ASP A 115 24.73 7.63 -7.21
C ASP A 115 24.72 6.38 -8.09
N TYR A 116 25.05 6.57 -9.34
CA TYR A 116 25.29 5.54 -10.37
C TYR A 116 26.64 5.81 -11.01
N ASP A 117 27.15 4.90 -11.79
CA ASP A 117 28.47 4.96 -12.42
C ASP A 117 28.86 6.33 -12.99
N ASN A 118 27.94 7.07 -13.62
CA ASN A 118 28.22 8.39 -14.21
C ASN A 118 27.14 9.44 -13.93
N SER A 119 26.21 9.18 -12.99
CA SER A 119 25.11 10.10 -12.70
C SER A 119 24.61 9.93 -11.28
N SER A 120 23.83 10.88 -10.80
CA SER A 120 23.10 10.74 -9.54
C SER A 120 21.66 11.14 -9.70
N ALA A 121 20.74 10.40 -9.08
CA ALA A 121 19.33 10.70 -9.03
C ALA A 121 18.91 11.22 -7.65
N ARG A 122 17.79 11.95 -7.63
CA ARG A 122 17.12 12.27 -6.37
C ARG A 122 16.46 11.01 -5.81
N GLY A 123 16.55 10.84 -4.53
CA GLY A 123 15.94 9.74 -3.81
C GLY A 123 15.52 10.15 -2.42
N TYR A 124 14.93 9.23 -1.74
CA TYR A 124 14.46 9.40 -0.37
C TYR A 124 14.81 8.19 0.46
N GLU A 125 15.11 8.44 1.71
CA GLU A 125 14.95 7.46 2.76
C GLU A 125 13.50 7.52 3.24
N ILE A 126 12.83 6.37 3.27
CA ILE A 126 11.40 6.24 3.53
C ILE A 126 11.17 5.24 4.65
N GLU A 127 10.39 5.62 5.65
CA GLU A 127 9.87 4.73 6.67
C GLU A 127 8.43 4.29 6.31
N CYS A 128 8.18 2.99 6.32
CA CYS A 128 6.82 2.46 6.25
C CYS A 128 6.14 2.56 7.62
N MET A 129 5.06 3.33 7.73
CA MET A 129 4.34 3.55 8.99
C MET A 129 3.57 2.31 9.49
N ASP A 130 3.43 1.26 8.65
CA ASP A 130 2.74 0.02 9.05
C ASP A 130 3.68 -1.02 9.63
N CYS A 131 4.93 -1.10 9.14
CA CYS A 131 5.89 -2.12 9.60
C CYS A 131 7.21 -1.54 10.10
N HIS A 132 7.39 -0.21 10.07
CA HIS A 132 8.57 0.54 10.50
C HIS A 132 9.87 0.13 9.79
N TYR A 133 9.76 -0.50 8.59
CA TYR A 133 10.92 -0.75 7.76
C TYR A 133 11.34 0.53 7.05
N THR A 134 12.64 0.85 7.16
CA THR A 134 13.24 2.02 6.50
C THR A 134 14.07 1.56 5.31
N TYR A 135 13.91 2.23 4.18
CA TYR A 135 14.60 1.90 2.93
C TYR A 135 14.84 3.13 2.08
N GLU A 136 15.84 3.04 1.21
CA GLU A 136 16.16 4.09 0.25
C GLU A 136 15.58 3.74 -1.12
N THR A 137 15.06 4.74 -1.83
CA THR A 137 14.55 4.57 -3.19
C THR A 137 14.65 5.86 -3.98
N ARG A 138 14.75 5.74 -5.30
CA ARG A 138 14.69 6.88 -6.22
C ARG A 138 13.29 7.49 -6.19
N GLU A 139 13.22 8.81 -6.39
CA GLU A 139 11.96 9.57 -6.41
C GLU A 139 10.95 8.98 -7.42
N GLU A 140 11.41 8.62 -8.63
CA GLU A 140 10.57 8.02 -9.66
C GLU A 140 10.16 6.57 -9.38
N ARG A 141 10.81 5.90 -8.42
CA ARG A 141 10.55 4.50 -8.05
C ARG A 141 9.76 4.34 -6.75
N ILE A 142 9.32 5.43 -6.14
CA ILE A 142 8.47 5.35 -4.93
C ILE A 142 7.22 4.54 -5.25
N SER A 143 7.07 3.41 -4.61
CA SER A 143 5.95 2.49 -4.78
C SER A 143 5.44 1.98 -3.44
N THR A 144 5.23 0.68 -3.30
CA THR A 144 4.82 0.04 -2.03
C THR A 144 6.03 -0.30 -1.18
N CYS A 145 5.82 -0.46 0.13
CA CYS A 145 6.86 -0.95 1.03
C CYS A 145 7.39 -2.33 0.55
N PRO A 146 8.71 -2.51 0.44
CA PRO A 146 9.28 -3.77 -0.04
C PRO A 146 9.07 -4.94 0.94
N VAL A 147 8.83 -4.65 2.22
CA VAL A 147 8.65 -5.67 3.28
C VAL A 147 7.18 -6.07 3.45
N CYS A 148 6.26 -5.12 3.67
CA CYS A 148 4.87 -5.44 3.97
C CYS A 148 3.88 -5.06 2.85
N GLY A 149 4.35 -4.41 1.79
CA GLY A 149 3.52 -3.90 0.71
C GLY A 149 2.97 -4.99 -0.23
N LYS A 150 2.18 -4.55 -1.21
CA LYS A 150 1.47 -5.45 -2.13
C LYS A 150 2.39 -6.32 -3.00
N LYS A 151 3.62 -5.87 -3.28
CA LYS A 151 4.56 -6.62 -4.12
C LYS A 151 5.13 -7.84 -3.42
N SER A 152 5.27 -7.82 -2.10
CA SER A 152 5.73 -8.98 -1.34
C SER A 152 4.64 -10.04 -1.21
N SER A 153 4.97 -11.29 -1.44
CA SER A 153 4.08 -12.44 -1.25
C SER A 153 3.74 -12.68 0.23
N TYR A 154 2.77 -13.55 0.51
CA TYR A 154 2.52 -13.99 1.89
C TYR A 154 3.75 -14.63 2.52
N SER A 155 4.43 -15.50 1.78
CA SER A 155 5.58 -16.25 2.28
C SER A 155 6.79 -15.36 2.54
N GLU A 156 7.06 -14.39 1.66
CA GLU A 156 8.12 -13.40 1.90
C GLU A 156 7.84 -12.60 3.17
N ARG A 157 6.61 -12.05 3.32
CA ARG A 157 6.24 -11.31 4.55
C ARG A 157 6.36 -12.17 5.80
N PHE A 158 6.02 -13.45 5.71
CA PHE A 158 6.16 -14.38 6.82
C PHE A 158 7.63 -14.54 7.24
N VAL A 159 8.52 -14.76 6.28
CA VAL A 159 9.97 -14.87 6.53
C VAL A 159 10.55 -13.55 7.03
N TYR A 160 10.15 -12.40 6.45
CA TYR A 160 10.56 -11.09 6.97
C TYR A 160 10.15 -10.87 8.42
N SER A 161 9.00 -11.41 8.84
CA SER A 161 8.59 -11.35 10.24
C SER A 161 9.49 -12.22 11.14
N ILE A 162 9.94 -13.40 10.68
CA ILE A 162 10.93 -14.20 11.38
C ILE A 162 12.21 -13.38 11.59
N LEU A 163 12.76 -12.83 10.51
CA LEU A 163 14.01 -12.05 10.55
C LEU A 163 13.89 -10.83 11.48
N LYS A 164 12.75 -10.14 11.45
CA LYS A 164 12.49 -8.99 12.35
C LYS A 164 12.42 -9.41 13.81
N GLN A 165 11.71 -10.48 14.14
CA GLN A 165 11.59 -10.98 15.52
C GLN A 165 12.93 -11.49 16.06
N SER A 166 13.79 -12.03 15.19
CA SER A 166 15.14 -12.48 15.52
C SER A 166 16.18 -11.36 15.48
N ASN A 167 15.76 -10.11 15.22
CA ASN A 167 16.65 -8.94 15.09
C ASN A 167 17.78 -9.15 14.05
N VAL A 168 17.49 -9.87 12.97
CA VAL A 168 18.42 -10.09 11.86
C VAL A 168 18.25 -8.96 10.84
N ASN A 169 19.36 -8.34 10.46
CA ASN A 169 19.40 -7.33 9.41
C ASN A 169 19.17 -7.99 8.04
N PHE A 170 18.26 -7.46 7.23
CA PHE A 170 17.95 -8.00 5.91
C PHE A 170 17.57 -6.92 4.91
N ILE A 171 17.86 -7.17 3.65
CA ILE A 171 17.50 -6.32 2.53
C ILE A 171 16.57 -7.13 1.60
N PRO A 172 15.27 -6.74 1.51
CA PRO A 172 14.31 -7.42 0.64
C PRO A 172 14.56 -7.05 -0.81
N GLN A 173 14.30 -7.98 -1.73
CA GLN A 173 14.38 -7.79 -3.18
C GLN A 173 15.72 -7.17 -3.61
N MET A 174 16.83 -7.74 -3.12
CA MET A 174 18.18 -7.23 -3.37
C MET A 174 18.59 -7.40 -4.82
N GLU A 175 18.93 -6.30 -5.46
CA GLU A 175 19.56 -6.25 -6.78
C GLU A 175 21.08 -6.11 -6.61
N PHE A 176 21.85 -6.92 -7.33
CA PHE A 176 23.30 -6.78 -7.41
C PHE A 176 23.71 -6.42 -8.84
N ASP A 177 24.72 -5.60 -9.02
CA ASP A 177 25.18 -5.16 -10.35
C ASP A 177 25.62 -6.32 -11.25
N TRP A 178 26.12 -7.41 -10.65
CA TRP A 178 26.53 -8.63 -11.35
C TRP A 178 25.35 -9.59 -11.63
N LEU A 179 24.11 -9.30 -11.20
CA LEU A 179 22.91 -10.10 -11.48
C LEU A 179 21.97 -9.29 -12.40
N PRO A 180 22.15 -9.34 -13.73
CA PRO A 180 21.37 -8.49 -14.64
C PRO A 180 19.89 -8.86 -14.64
N ILE A 181 19.03 -7.83 -14.50
CA ILE A 181 17.56 -7.89 -14.67
C ILE A 181 16.84 -8.81 -13.66
N ARG A 182 17.45 -9.18 -12.55
CA ARG A 182 16.90 -10.06 -11.52
C ARG A 182 17.20 -9.52 -10.14
N TYR A 183 16.47 -10.01 -9.14
CA TYR A 183 16.72 -9.76 -7.72
C TYR A 183 16.64 -11.08 -6.94
N TYR A 184 17.26 -11.10 -5.78
CA TYR A 184 17.05 -12.13 -4.77
C TYR A 184 15.97 -11.70 -3.81
N ASP A 185 15.17 -12.64 -3.31
CA ASP A 185 14.05 -12.33 -2.40
C ASP A 185 14.54 -11.63 -1.13
N THR A 186 15.68 -12.08 -0.59
CA THR A 186 16.26 -11.51 0.63
C THR A 186 17.78 -11.66 0.65
N TYR A 187 18.48 -10.59 1.00
CA TYR A 187 19.91 -10.62 1.32
C TYR A 187 20.12 -10.35 2.80
N LEU A 188 20.99 -11.12 3.45
CA LEU A 188 21.40 -10.98 4.84
C LEU A 188 22.84 -10.45 4.90
N PRO A 189 23.06 -9.13 5.08
CA PRO A 189 24.40 -8.54 5.05
C PRO A 189 25.34 -9.11 6.10
N ASP A 190 24.84 -9.35 7.33
CA ASP A 190 25.64 -9.81 8.46
C ASP A 190 26.11 -11.27 8.31
N TYR A 191 25.46 -12.03 7.42
CA TYR A 191 25.76 -13.45 7.14
C TYR A 191 26.33 -13.66 5.75
N ASN A 192 26.41 -12.61 4.94
CA ASN A 192 26.78 -12.68 3.52
C ASN A 192 25.97 -13.76 2.76
N ALA A 193 24.67 -13.81 3.00
CA ALA A 193 23.80 -14.89 2.57
C ALA A 193 22.55 -14.40 1.82
N ILE A 194 22.08 -15.25 0.92
CA ILE A 194 20.81 -15.09 0.19
C ILE A 194 19.77 -16.06 0.75
N ILE A 195 18.54 -15.60 0.87
CA ILE A 195 17.36 -16.44 1.09
C ILE A 195 16.44 -16.28 -0.11
N GLU A 196 16.09 -17.39 -0.78
CA GLU A 196 15.02 -17.48 -1.78
C GLU A 196 13.84 -18.26 -1.19
N ILE A 197 12.63 -17.79 -1.47
CA ILE A 197 11.39 -18.30 -0.88
C ILE A 197 10.55 -18.91 -2.00
N HIS A 198 10.71 -20.21 -2.18
CA HIS A 198 10.16 -20.94 -3.30
C HIS A 198 8.71 -21.36 -3.05
N GLY A 199 7.77 -20.77 -3.78
CA GLY A 199 6.38 -21.22 -3.84
C GLY A 199 6.21 -22.46 -4.72
N GLU A 200 4.97 -22.89 -4.88
CA GLU A 200 4.59 -24.11 -5.64
C GLU A 200 5.13 -24.14 -7.08
N GLN A 201 5.23 -22.97 -7.72
CA GLN A 201 5.70 -22.82 -9.11
C GLN A 201 7.17 -23.22 -9.32
N HIS A 202 7.98 -23.30 -8.27
CA HIS A 202 9.37 -23.74 -8.33
C HIS A 202 9.50 -25.27 -8.33
N TYR A 203 8.43 -26.00 -8.01
CA TYR A 203 8.45 -27.46 -7.86
C TYR A 203 7.58 -28.19 -8.85
N LYS A 204 6.59 -27.52 -9.47
CA LYS A 204 5.70 -28.12 -10.46
C LYS A 204 5.13 -27.09 -11.43
N PRO A 205 4.69 -27.53 -12.63
CA PRO A 205 4.01 -26.67 -13.58
C PRO A 205 2.75 -26.02 -12.99
N THR A 206 2.60 -24.70 -13.19
CA THR A 206 1.46 -23.89 -12.71
C THR A 206 0.98 -22.93 -13.78
N ASN A 207 -0.32 -22.61 -13.79
CA ASN A 207 -0.93 -21.67 -14.75
C ASN A 207 -0.74 -20.19 -14.32
N LEU A 208 0.46 -19.78 -13.95
CA LEU A 208 0.74 -18.40 -13.53
C LEU A 208 0.93 -17.43 -14.69
N ASN A 209 1.48 -17.91 -15.81
CA ASN A 209 1.70 -17.11 -17.00
C ASN A 209 0.66 -17.44 -18.09
N LYS A 210 -0.19 -16.47 -18.42
CA LYS A 210 -1.24 -16.65 -19.45
C LYS A 210 -0.70 -16.78 -20.88
N ASN A 211 0.55 -16.42 -21.11
CA ASN A 211 1.19 -16.37 -22.42
C ASN A 211 2.11 -17.58 -22.69
N GLN A 212 2.24 -18.51 -21.74
CA GLN A 212 3.11 -19.68 -21.83
C GLN A 212 2.37 -20.90 -21.28
N THR A 213 2.77 -22.10 -21.72
CA THR A 213 2.28 -23.34 -21.12
C THR A 213 2.81 -23.49 -19.68
N PRO A 214 2.13 -24.24 -18.81
CA PRO A 214 2.63 -24.54 -17.47
C PRO A 214 4.03 -25.16 -17.47
N GLU A 215 4.30 -26.05 -18.43
CA GLU A 215 5.58 -26.75 -18.58
C GLU A 215 6.70 -25.81 -18.99
N GLU A 216 6.45 -24.90 -19.96
CA GLU A 216 7.41 -23.88 -20.37
C GLU A 216 7.71 -22.90 -19.22
N THR A 217 6.67 -22.47 -18.50
CA THR A 217 6.83 -21.58 -17.34
C THR A 217 7.67 -22.26 -16.27
N TYR A 218 7.39 -23.53 -15.97
CA TYR A 218 8.17 -24.30 -14.99
C TYR A 218 9.64 -24.45 -15.40
N LYS A 219 9.89 -24.84 -16.67
CA LYS A 219 11.26 -24.95 -17.19
C LYS A 219 12.04 -23.64 -17.06
N ASN A 220 11.44 -22.53 -17.46
CA ASN A 220 12.06 -21.20 -17.34
C ASN A 220 12.34 -20.82 -15.88
N THR A 221 11.46 -21.19 -14.95
CA THR A 221 11.64 -20.97 -13.51
C THR A 221 12.85 -21.75 -12.99
N VAL A 222 12.95 -23.06 -13.30
CA VAL A 222 14.06 -23.91 -12.87
C VAL A 222 15.41 -23.40 -13.43
N GLU A 223 15.45 -23.01 -14.71
CA GLU A 223 16.65 -22.45 -15.34
C GLU A 223 17.06 -21.12 -14.66
N ALA A 224 16.07 -20.29 -14.32
CA ALA A 224 16.30 -19.02 -13.62
C ALA A 224 16.83 -19.22 -12.21
N ASP A 225 16.26 -20.18 -11.46
CA ASP A 225 16.69 -20.51 -10.10
C ASP A 225 18.12 -21.04 -10.09
N LYS A 226 18.44 -21.93 -11.04
CA LYS A 226 19.80 -22.46 -11.20
C LYS A 226 20.81 -21.33 -11.50
N LEU A 227 20.45 -20.43 -12.41
CA LEU A 227 21.32 -19.29 -12.73
C LEU A 227 21.57 -18.40 -11.52
N LYS A 228 20.51 -18.08 -10.74
CA LYS A 228 20.62 -17.30 -9.51
C LYS A 228 21.56 -17.97 -8.51
N TYR A 229 21.38 -19.28 -8.31
CA TYR A 229 22.21 -20.09 -7.41
C TYR A 229 23.69 -20.05 -7.85
N ASP A 230 23.97 -20.40 -9.13
CA ASP A 230 25.34 -20.50 -9.65
C ASP A 230 26.06 -19.14 -9.52
N ILE A 231 25.36 -18.03 -9.80
CA ILE A 231 25.91 -16.69 -9.69
C ILE A 231 26.16 -16.31 -8.22
N ALA A 232 25.23 -16.58 -7.31
CA ALA A 232 25.41 -16.29 -5.88
C ALA A 232 26.64 -17.00 -5.30
N ILE A 233 26.75 -18.30 -5.57
CA ILE A 233 27.87 -19.13 -5.09
C ILE A 233 29.20 -18.64 -5.70
N SER A 234 29.23 -18.32 -6.99
CA SER A 234 30.45 -17.81 -7.64
C SER A 234 30.91 -16.43 -7.08
N ASN A 235 30.00 -15.68 -6.49
CA ASN A 235 30.31 -14.42 -5.78
C ASN A 235 30.55 -14.63 -4.26
N GLY A 236 30.65 -15.88 -3.79
CA GLY A 236 31.00 -16.20 -2.41
C GLY A 236 29.86 -15.96 -1.40
N LEU A 237 28.61 -15.99 -1.86
CA LEU A 237 27.44 -15.86 -1.00
C LEU A 237 26.92 -17.24 -0.58
N ASP A 238 26.53 -17.39 0.68
CA ASP A 238 25.72 -18.52 1.10
C ASP A 238 24.30 -18.42 0.52
N TYR A 239 23.70 -19.57 0.20
CA TYR A 239 22.41 -19.58 -0.49
C TYR A 239 21.44 -20.57 0.16
N TYR A 240 20.32 -20.05 0.66
CA TYR A 240 19.30 -20.80 1.37
C TYR A 240 17.98 -20.76 0.61
N ILE A 241 17.34 -21.92 0.45
CA ILE A 241 16.03 -22.04 -0.17
C ILE A 241 15.01 -22.48 0.90
N ILE A 242 13.97 -21.69 1.10
CA ILE A 242 12.84 -22.04 1.97
C ILE A 242 11.68 -22.49 1.08
N ASN A 243 11.24 -23.74 1.27
CA ASN A 243 10.07 -24.26 0.57
C ASN A 243 8.79 -23.70 1.19
N ALA A 244 8.13 -22.81 0.46
CA ALA A 244 6.90 -22.16 0.85
C ALA A 244 5.66 -22.66 0.07
N SER A 245 5.74 -23.84 -0.54
CA SER A 245 4.63 -24.48 -1.26
C SER A 245 3.48 -24.88 -0.32
N ASP A 246 3.78 -25.18 0.94
CA ASP A 246 2.83 -25.48 2.01
C ASP A 246 2.94 -24.42 3.12
N LYS A 247 1.89 -23.58 3.25
CA LYS A 247 1.89 -22.48 4.22
C LYS A 247 1.88 -22.96 5.68
N ASP A 248 1.27 -24.11 5.93
CA ASP A 248 1.14 -24.64 7.28
C ASP A 248 2.48 -25.23 7.79
N LYS A 249 3.42 -25.50 6.87
CA LYS A 249 4.77 -25.99 7.18
C LYS A 249 5.85 -24.90 7.13
N LEU A 250 5.51 -23.70 6.64
CA LEU A 250 6.48 -22.65 6.35
C LEU A 250 7.36 -22.27 7.55
N PHE A 251 6.77 -22.22 8.76
CA PHE A 251 7.52 -21.93 9.97
C PHE A 251 8.58 -23.00 10.27
N GLN A 252 8.19 -24.26 10.16
CA GLN A 252 9.11 -25.38 10.41
C GLN A 252 10.19 -25.47 9.33
N GLU A 253 9.84 -25.25 8.06
CA GLU A 253 10.80 -25.18 6.95
C GLU A 253 11.83 -24.07 7.18
N ALA A 254 11.38 -22.86 7.52
CA ALA A 254 12.29 -21.76 7.83
C ALA A 254 13.20 -22.09 9.01
N LYS A 255 12.68 -22.71 10.07
CA LYS A 255 13.45 -23.12 11.24
C LYS A 255 14.51 -24.18 10.92
N ASN A 256 14.18 -25.11 10.02
CA ASN A 256 15.11 -26.17 9.61
C ASN A 256 16.25 -25.63 8.73
N ILE A 257 15.96 -24.64 7.89
CA ILE A 257 16.94 -24.07 6.94
C ILE A 257 17.80 -22.98 7.60
N LEU A 258 17.17 -22.08 8.37
CA LEU A 258 17.86 -20.92 8.98
C LEU A 258 18.40 -21.28 10.37
N THR A 259 19.23 -22.32 10.45
CA THR A 259 19.77 -22.86 11.72
C THR A 259 20.69 -21.89 12.48
N PHE A 260 21.16 -20.86 11.81
CA PHE A 260 21.98 -19.79 12.38
C PHE A 260 21.16 -18.68 13.06
N ILE A 261 19.82 -18.74 12.98
CA ILE A 261 18.90 -17.79 13.62
C ILE A 261 18.36 -18.38 14.91
N ASP A 262 18.30 -17.58 15.96
CA ASP A 262 17.64 -17.95 17.21
C ASP A 262 16.12 -17.84 17.09
N PHE A 263 15.43 -18.95 17.07
CA PHE A 263 13.97 -19.04 17.01
C PHE A 263 13.27 -19.03 18.38
N THR A 264 13.99 -18.92 19.49
CA THR A 264 13.39 -19.00 20.84
C THR A 264 12.41 -17.85 21.10
N SER A 265 12.66 -16.67 20.52
CA SER A 265 11.82 -15.49 20.63
C SER A 265 10.83 -15.32 19.47
N VAL A 266 10.83 -16.20 18.47
CA VAL A 266 10.00 -16.06 17.27
C VAL A 266 8.63 -16.69 17.46
N SER A 267 7.59 -15.88 17.35
CA SER A 267 6.20 -16.33 17.40
C SER A 267 5.66 -16.58 16.00
N GLU A 268 5.27 -17.82 15.71
CA GLU A 268 4.62 -18.18 14.45
C GLU A 268 3.31 -17.39 14.23
N LEU A 269 2.52 -17.18 15.29
CA LEU A 269 1.29 -16.39 15.23
C LEU A 269 1.55 -14.94 14.81
N GLU A 270 2.62 -14.30 15.29
CA GLU A 270 3.00 -12.96 14.87
C GLU A 270 3.53 -12.94 13.41
N CYS A 271 4.18 -14.02 12.94
CA CYS A 271 4.55 -14.16 11.53
C CYS A 271 3.31 -14.24 10.62
N GLU A 272 2.32 -15.06 10.97
CA GLU A 272 1.04 -15.13 10.25
C GLU A 272 0.31 -13.79 10.24
N LYS A 273 0.23 -13.11 11.38
CA LYS A 273 -0.40 -11.81 11.55
C LYS A 273 0.28 -10.79 10.63
N PHE A 274 1.60 -10.70 10.67
CA PHE A 274 2.38 -9.79 9.82
C PHE A 274 2.14 -10.08 8.33
N ALA A 275 2.18 -11.34 7.92
CA ALA A 275 1.98 -11.75 6.52
C ALA A 275 0.57 -11.42 6.01
N ASN A 276 -0.45 -11.47 6.88
CA ASN A 276 -1.84 -11.17 6.54
C ASN A 276 -2.23 -9.70 6.76
N TYR A 277 -1.46 -8.94 7.52
CA TYR A 277 -1.84 -7.62 8.01
C TYR A 277 -2.45 -6.71 6.93
N LYS A 278 -1.76 -6.50 5.83
CA LYS A 278 -2.24 -5.64 4.72
C LYS A 278 -3.53 -6.14 4.07
N ASN A 279 -3.72 -7.45 4.05
CA ASN A 279 -4.92 -8.04 3.45
C ASN A 279 -6.17 -7.85 4.30
N ILE A 280 -6.01 -7.77 5.62
CA ILE A 280 -7.13 -7.73 6.57
C ILE A 280 -7.34 -6.35 7.20
N LYS A 281 -6.31 -5.49 7.25
CA LYS A 281 -6.30 -4.18 7.91
C LYS A 281 -7.55 -3.36 7.62
N GLN A 282 -7.82 -3.09 6.36
CA GLN A 282 -8.95 -2.22 5.98
C GLN A 282 -10.31 -2.78 6.41
N ALA A 283 -10.50 -4.11 6.33
CA ALA A 283 -11.75 -4.72 6.76
C ALA A 283 -11.92 -4.60 8.28
N CYS A 284 -10.84 -4.80 9.06
CA CYS A 284 -10.86 -4.65 10.51
C CYS A 284 -11.08 -3.19 10.94
N GLU A 285 -10.44 -2.24 10.26
CA GLU A 285 -10.60 -0.80 10.52
C GLU A 285 -12.04 -0.36 10.28
N LEU A 286 -12.65 -0.74 9.15
CA LEU A 286 -14.04 -0.43 8.85
C LEU A 286 -15.00 -1.08 9.85
N TRP A 287 -14.74 -2.33 10.25
CA TRP A 287 -15.50 -3.01 11.28
C TRP A 287 -15.43 -2.29 12.63
N ASN A 288 -14.22 -1.86 13.04
CA ASN A 288 -14.01 -1.11 14.28
C ASN A 288 -14.63 0.29 14.24
N GLN A 289 -14.78 0.89 13.04
CA GLN A 289 -15.48 2.17 12.83
C GLN A 289 -16.99 2.06 12.86
N GLY A 290 -17.54 0.84 12.90
CA GLY A 290 -18.98 0.64 13.01
C GLY A 290 -19.68 0.18 11.73
N CYS A 291 -18.93 -0.06 10.64
CA CYS A 291 -19.51 -0.63 9.43
C CYS A 291 -19.95 -2.08 9.66
N ASP A 292 -21.07 -2.49 9.09
CA ASP A 292 -21.45 -3.89 9.01
C ASP A 292 -20.77 -4.61 7.84
N THR A 293 -20.99 -5.93 7.70
CA THR A 293 -20.33 -6.71 6.65
C THR A 293 -20.77 -6.32 5.25
N GLU A 294 -22.00 -5.86 5.04
CA GLU A 294 -22.53 -5.42 3.74
C GLU A 294 -21.88 -4.09 3.32
N GLU A 295 -21.82 -3.13 4.25
CA GLU A 295 -21.12 -1.86 4.03
C GLU A 295 -19.64 -2.08 3.70
N ILE A 296 -18.97 -3.01 4.40
CA ILE A 296 -17.56 -3.36 4.12
C ILE A 296 -17.42 -4.01 2.74
N CYS A 297 -18.35 -4.90 2.35
CA CYS A 297 -18.38 -5.49 1.00
C CYS A 297 -18.42 -4.41 -0.08
N ASN A 298 -19.34 -3.44 0.09
CA ASN A 298 -19.53 -2.35 -0.85
C ASN A 298 -18.29 -1.43 -0.90
N LYS A 299 -17.75 -1.01 0.25
CA LYS A 299 -16.58 -0.12 0.33
C LYS A 299 -15.31 -0.74 -0.23
N LEU A 300 -15.10 -2.03 -0.01
CA LEU A 300 -13.91 -2.75 -0.46
C LEU A 300 -14.08 -3.42 -1.83
N ASN A 301 -15.28 -3.42 -2.39
CA ASN A 301 -15.65 -4.17 -3.59
C ASN A 301 -15.22 -5.65 -3.50
N LYS A 302 -15.64 -6.31 -2.41
CA LYS A 302 -15.32 -7.72 -2.11
C LYS A 302 -16.58 -8.51 -1.79
N SER A 303 -16.53 -9.82 -2.07
CA SER A 303 -17.62 -10.72 -1.71
C SER A 303 -17.76 -10.84 -0.17
N LEU A 304 -18.97 -11.17 0.28
CA LEU A 304 -19.27 -11.41 1.69
C LEU A 304 -18.36 -12.48 2.31
N GLN A 305 -18.10 -13.57 1.58
CA GLN A 305 -17.21 -14.63 2.05
C GLN A 305 -15.78 -14.11 2.27
N THR A 306 -15.28 -13.26 1.37
CA THR A 306 -13.95 -12.64 1.49
C THR A 306 -13.89 -11.71 2.71
N VAL A 307 -14.90 -10.88 2.92
CA VAL A 307 -14.95 -9.96 4.08
C VAL A 307 -15.03 -10.72 5.38
N GLN A 308 -15.91 -11.73 5.47
CA GLN A 308 -16.03 -12.57 6.67
C GLN A 308 -14.74 -13.35 6.97
N HIS A 309 -14.03 -13.84 5.93
CA HIS A 309 -12.73 -14.48 6.10
C HIS A 309 -11.69 -13.51 6.68
N LYS A 310 -11.63 -12.29 6.12
CA LYS A 310 -10.72 -11.24 6.63
C LYS A 310 -11.01 -10.86 8.08
N LEU A 311 -12.28 -10.73 8.46
CA LEU A 311 -12.68 -10.40 9.83
C LEU A 311 -12.41 -11.55 10.81
N ARG A 312 -12.57 -12.82 10.38
CA ARG A 312 -12.15 -13.98 11.19
C ARG A 312 -10.66 -14.01 11.46
N LEU A 313 -9.84 -13.74 10.43
CA LEU A 313 -8.39 -13.59 10.61
C LEU A 313 -8.06 -12.40 11.52
N GLY A 314 -8.74 -11.27 11.32
CA GLY A 314 -8.60 -10.10 12.19
C GLY A 314 -8.91 -10.42 13.66
N ASN A 315 -9.96 -11.22 13.92
CA ASN A 315 -10.27 -11.70 15.26
C ASN A 315 -9.20 -12.66 15.82
N LYS A 316 -8.68 -13.59 14.98
CA LYS A 316 -7.56 -14.49 15.35
C LYS A 316 -6.33 -13.69 15.81
N TYR A 317 -6.07 -12.55 15.16
CA TYR A 317 -4.88 -11.70 15.41
C TYR A 317 -5.17 -10.50 16.33
N ASN A 318 -6.31 -10.47 17.01
CA ASN A 318 -6.72 -9.39 17.93
C ASN A 318 -6.78 -7.99 17.28
N MET A 319 -7.06 -7.90 15.98
CA MET A 319 -7.22 -6.64 15.26
C MET A 319 -8.65 -6.11 15.28
N CYS A 320 -9.63 -6.99 15.47
CA CYS A 320 -11.04 -6.67 15.66
C CYS A 320 -11.70 -7.78 16.47
N ILE A 321 -12.88 -7.50 17.07
CA ILE A 321 -13.70 -8.54 17.69
C ILE A 321 -14.83 -8.86 16.72
N TYR A 322 -14.77 -10.01 16.06
CA TYR A 322 -15.75 -10.45 15.08
C TYR A 322 -16.41 -11.76 15.49
N ASP A 323 -17.75 -11.75 15.47
CA ASP A 323 -18.57 -12.94 15.62
C ASP A 323 -19.44 -13.10 14.37
N LYS A 324 -19.35 -14.25 13.71
CA LYS A 324 -20.13 -14.55 12.49
C LYS A 324 -21.65 -14.56 12.70
N HIS A 325 -22.11 -14.77 13.95
CA HIS A 325 -23.52 -14.79 14.31
C HIS A 325 -24.10 -13.40 14.61
N ILE A 326 -23.22 -12.41 14.80
CA ILE A 326 -23.60 -11.02 15.04
C ILE A 326 -23.03 -10.19 13.89
N ASN A 327 -23.88 -9.87 12.94
CA ASN A 327 -23.51 -9.05 11.78
C ASN A 327 -23.37 -7.55 12.16
N MET A 328 -22.64 -7.28 13.24
CA MET A 328 -22.42 -5.93 13.75
C MET A 328 -20.96 -5.72 14.14
N SER A 329 -20.45 -4.52 13.88
CA SER A 329 -19.12 -4.10 14.31
C SER A 329 -19.05 -3.88 15.82
N ASN A 330 -17.83 -3.82 16.36
CA ASN A 330 -17.60 -3.48 17.76
C ASN A 330 -18.11 -2.10 18.13
N ALA A 331 -18.02 -1.12 17.23
CA ALA A 331 -18.51 0.22 17.47
C ALA A 331 -20.06 0.24 17.62
N GLN A 332 -20.77 -0.56 16.82
CA GLN A 332 -22.22 -0.73 16.98
C GLN A 332 -22.55 -1.42 18.29
N LYS A 333 -21.78 -2.47 18.68
CA LYS A 333 -21.95 -3.13 19.99
C LYS A 333 -21.70 -2.16 21.16
N LEU A 334 -20.68 -1.30 21.07
CA LEU A 334 -20.39 -0.28 22.07
C LEU A 334 -21.49 0.80 22.13
N ARG A 335 -21.99 1.25 20.99
CA ARG A 335 -23.13 2.17 20.92
C ARG A 335 -24.36 1.56 21.59
N MET A 336 -24.67 0.29 21.33
CA MET A 336 -25.79 -0.42 21.93
C MET A 336 -25.58 -0.67 23.43
N LYS A 337 -24.33 -0.79 23.92
CA LYS A 337 -24.05 -0.91 25.37
C LYS A 337 -24.09 0.42 26.09
N ASN A 338 -23.71 1.50 25.46
CA ASN A 338 -23.59 2.82 26.09
C ASN A 338 -24.80 3.72 25.90
N THR A 339 -25.74 3.32 25.08
CA THR A 339 -27.05 3.94 24.98
C THR A 339 -28.03 3.03 25.70
N ASP A 340 -28.86 3.59 26.62
CA ASP A 340 -30.16 3.04 27.00
C ASP A 340 -31.05 2.98 25.73
N TYR A 341 -30.51 2.31 24.68
CA TYR A 341 -31.13 2.27 23.39
C TYR A 341 -32.16 1.16 23.36
N ASN A 342 -33.36 1.49 23.83
CA ASN A 342 -34.59 0.76 23.53
C ASN A 342 -34.84 0.88 22.02
N HIS A 343 -34.20 0.01 21.21
CA HIS A 343 -34.55 -0.05 19.79
C HIS A 343 -35.99 -0.53 19.67
N PRO A 344 -36.93 0.26 19.14
CA PRO A 344 -38.37 -0.06 19.11
C PRO A 344 -38.71 -1.42 18.49
N LYS A 345 -37.79 -1.96 17.65
CA LYS A 345 -37.91 -3.25 16.98
C LYS A 345 -37.51 -4.44 17.88
N TYR A 346 -36.60 -4.24 18.85
CA TYR A 346 -35.99 -5.34 19.62
C TYR A 346 -36.18 -5.24 21.13
N CYS A 347 -36.54 -4.07 21.63
CA CYS A 347 -36.84 -3.83 23.06
C CYS A 347 -38.22 -3.22 23.19
N LYS A 348 -39.25 -4.03 23.01
CA LYS A 348 -40.60 -3.59 23.33
C LYS A 348 -40.80 -3.68 24.84
N PRO A 349 -41.29 -2.61 25.51
CA PRO A 349 -41.66 -2.67 26.90
C PRO A 349 -42.71 -3.75 27.14
N VAL A 350 -42.57 -4.42 28.24
CA VAL A 350 -43.52 -5.49 28.65
C VAL A 350 -44.04 -5.24 30.03
N LYS A 351 -45.32 -5.55 30.24
CA LYS A 351 -46.00 -5.46 31.53
C LYS A 351 -46.29 -6.85 32.07
N CYS A 352 -45.92 -7.08 33.30
CA CYS A 352 -46.40 -8.23 34.04
C CYS A 352 -47.81 -7.96 34.53
N ILE A 353 -48.82 -8.59 33.94
CA ILE A 353 -50.23 -8.41 34.29
C ILE A 353 -50.48 -8.81 35.73
N THR A 354 -49.82 -9.87 36.22
CA THR A 354 -50.00 -10.40 37.57
C THR A 354 -49.60 -9.42 38.67
N THR A 355 -48.50 -8.66 38.44
CA THR A 355 -47.92 -7.76 39.46
C THR A 355 -48.08 -6.28 39.12
N GLY A 356 -48.54 -5.95 37.91
CA GLY A 356 -48.64 -4.58 37.39
C GLY A 356 -47.32 -3.92 37.02
N LYS A 357 -46.17 -4.59 37.20
CA LYS A 357 -44.85 -4.02 36.92
C LYS A 357 -44.59 -3.95 35.44
N VAL A 358 -44.01 -2.80 35.00
CA VAL A 358 -43.58 -2.55 33.64
C VAL A 358 -42.05 -2.62 33.56
N PHE A 359 -41.55 -3.21 32.49
CA PHE A 359 -40.10 -3.39 32.19
C PHE A 359 -39.84 -2.89 30.79
N ASN A 360 -38.67 -2.25 30.59
CA ASN A 360 -38.27 -1.71 29.29
C ASN A 360 -37.93 -2.81 28.27
N SER A 361 -37.73 -4.05 28.72
CA SER A 361 -37.43 -5.19 27.86
C SER A 361 -37.79 -6.53 28.48
N ILE A 362 -38.01 -7.54 27.65
CA ILE A 362 -38.15 -8.94 28.07
C ILE A 362 -36.94 -9.39 28.90
N LYS A 363 -35.75 -8.92 28.58
CA LYS A 363 -34.50 -9.27 29.28
C LYS A 363 -34.55 -8.78 30.74
N GLU A 364 -34.90 -7.51 30.93
CA GLU A 364 -35.04 -6.90 32.27
C GLU A 364 -36.08 -7.64 33.13
N ALA A 365 -37.21 -7.94 32.52
CA ALA A 365 -38.26 -8.72 33.18
C ALA A 365 -37.78 -10.15 33.56
N THR A 366 -37.04 -10.80 32.67
CA THR A 366 -36.50 -12.15 32.88
C THR A 366 -35.49 -12.16 34.04
N GLU A 367 -34.61 -11.16 34.07
CA GLU A 367 -33.61 -10.98 35.14
C GLU A 367 -34.26 -10.68 36.49
N PHE A 368 -35.24 -9.76 36.51
CA PHE A 368 -35.96 -9.37 37.73
C PHE A 368 -36.64 -10.55 38.40
N TYR A 369 -37.36 -11.39 37.64
CA TYR A 369 -38.03 -12.55 38.16
C TYR A 369 -37.19 -13.83 38.17
N SER A 370 -35.91 -13.76 37.84
CA SER A 370 -35.00 -14.90 37.78
C SER A 370 -35.52 -16.06 36.93
N ILE A 371 -36.18 -15.75 35.80
CA ILE A 371 -36.80 -16.75 34.94
C ILE A 371 -35.68 -17.50 34.14
N LYS A 372 -35.59 -18.81 34.37
CA LYS A 372 -34.55 -19.64 33.72
C LYS A 372 -34.78 -19.84 32.23
N ASN A 373 -36.04 -19.86 31.79
CA ASN A 373 -36.39 -20.00 30.36
C ASN A 373 -36.31 -18.65 29.66
N LYS A 374 -35.23 -18.43 28.87
CA LYS A 374 -34.97 -17.17 28.16
C LYS A 374 -36.01 -16.80 27.09
N THR A 375 -36.78 -17.77 26.57
CA THR A 375 -37.83 -17.56 25.58
C THR A 375 -39.25 -17.50 26.18
N GLY A 376 -39.40 -17.86 27.43
CA GLY A 376 -40.70 -18.06 28.06
C GLY A 376 -41.62 -16.84 28.04
N ILE A 377 -41.09 -15.64 28.34
CA ILE A 377 -41.88 -14.40 28.24
C ILE A 377 -42.27 -14.12 26.78
N SER A 378 -41.37 -14.32 25.83
CA SER A 378 -41.65 -14.15 24.40
C SER A 378 -42.71 -15.13 23.89
N ASP A 379 -42.74 -16.36 24.42
CA ASP A 379 -43.71 -17.37 24.09
C ASP A 379 -45.09 -17.01 24.68
N CYS A 380 -45.16 -16.39 25.87
CA CYS A 380 -46.38 -15.83 26.41
C CYS A 380 -46.94 -14.67 25.57
N LEU A 381 -46.02 -13.73 25.19
CA LEU A 381 -46.39 -12.57 24.36
C LEU A 381 -46.88 -12.95 22.96
N SER A 382 -46.39 -14.09 22.44
CA SER A 382 -46.84 -14.66 21.17
C SER A 382 -48.04 -15.58 21.25
N GLY A 383 -48.56 -15.79 22.45
CA GLY A 383 -49.75 -16.64 22.70
C GLY A 383 -49.45 -18.15 22.72
N LYS A 384 -48.19 -18.57 22.67
CA LYS A 384 -47.81 -19.99 22.74
C LYS A 384 -47.95 -20.61 24.11
N CYS A 385 -47.87 -19.80 25.16
CA CYS A 385 -48.12 -20.20 26.53
C CYS A 385 -48.90 -19.10 27.30
N LYS A 386 -49.61 -19.49 28.38
CA LYS A 386 -50.43 -18.55 29.15
C LYS A 386 -49.66 -17.82 30.24
N THR A 387 -48.58 -18.44 30.74
CA THR A 387 -47.83 -17.92 31.89
C THR A 387 -46.33 -18.29 31.74
N CYS A 388 -45.47 -17.46 32.26
CA CYS A 388 -44.02 -17.75 32.35
C CYS A 388 -43.43 -17.11 33.61
N GLY A 389 -42.84 -17.94 34.47
CA GLY A 389 -42.32 -17.54 35.77
C GLY A 389 -43.39 -17.58 36.88
N LYS A 390 -42.94 -17.36 38.12
CA LYS A 390 -43.81 -17.20 39.30
C LYS A 390 -43.38 -15.99 40.09
N ASP A 391 -44.32 -15.29 40.68
CA ASP A 391 -44.01 -14.22 41.60
C ASP A 391 -43.26 -14.78 42.82
N PRO A 392 -42.13 -14.19 43.19
CA PRO A 392 -41.30 -14.71 44.28
C PRO A 392 -41.96 -14.61 45.65
N ILE A 393 -42.98 -13.76 45.82
CA ILE A 393 -43.72 -13.54 47.09
C ILE A 393 -45.01 -14.37 47.14
N THR A 394 -45.84 -14.21 46.11
CA THR A 394 -47.19 -14.83 46.12
C THR A 394 -47.23 -16.24 45.52
N GLN A 395 -46.15 -16.64 44.81
CA GLN A 395 -46.03 -17.88 44.04
C GLN A 395 -47.05 -18.03 42.90
N GLU A 396 -47.78 -16.95 42.58
CA GLU A 396 -48.68 -16.92 41.44
C GLU A 396 -48.03 -16.98 40.13
N PRO A 397 -48.59 -17.66 39.12
CA PRO A 397 -48.02 -17.67 37.75
C PRO A 397 -48.06 -16.28 37.11
N LEU A 398 -46.93 -15.83 36.51
CA LEU A 398 -46.80 -14.55 35.87
C LEU A 398 -47.41 -14.57 34.47
N ARG A 399 -48.24 -13.58 34.15
CA ARG A 399 -48.80 -13.31 32.83
C ARG A 399 -48.19 -12.06 32.24
N TRP A 400 -48.05 -12.00 30.91
CA TRP A 400 -47.28 -10.99 30.22
C TRP A 400 -48.08 -10.40 29.06
N GLU A 401 -47.94 -9.07 28.86
CA GLU A 401 -48.42 -8.34 27.69
C GLU A 401 -47.38 -7.32 27.24
N TYR A 402 -47.48 -6.88 25.97
CA TYR A 402 -46.69 -5.72 25.53
C TYR A 402 -47.27 -4.46 26.15
N PHE A 403 -46.43 -3.57 26.65
CA PHE A 403 -46.82 -2.30 27.22
C PHE A 403 -46.79 -1.21 26.16
N ASN A 404 -47.90 -0.51 25.93
CA ASN A 404 -47.99 0.66 25.06
C ASN A 404 -48.30 1.88 25.92
N GLU A 405 -47.41 2.86 25.99
CA GLU A 405 -47.60 4.11 26.77
C GLU A 405 -48.84 4.92 26.34
N ASN A 406 -49.41 4.65 25.18
CA ASN A 406 -50.58 5.39 24.64
C ASN A 406 -51.93 4.84 25.09
N GLU A 407 -52.02 3.81 25.91
CA GLU A 407 -53.29 3.20 26.35
C GLU A 407 -53.72 3.57 27.79
N GLU A 408 -52.92 4.34 28.55
CA GLU A 408 -53.28 4.77 29.93
C GLU A 408 -53.89 6.18 30.02
N THR A 409 -54.33 6.78 28.91
CA THR A 409 -55.05 8.08 28.92
C THR A 409 -56.43 7.93 28.27
N LEU A 410 -57.31 7.15 28.90
CA LEU A 410 -58.76 7.21 28.70
C LEU A 410 -59.44 7.01 30.02
#